data_666d789640dcc4d78b2eff26f64b64c2
#
_entry.id   666d789640dcc4d78b2eff26f64b64c2
#
_cell.length_a   1.000
_cell.length_b   1.000
_cell.length_c   1.000
_cell.angle_alpha   90.00
_cell.angle_beta   90.00
_cell.angle_gamma   90.00
#
_symmetry.space_group_name_H-M   'P 1'
#
loop_
_entity.id
_entity.type
_entity.pdbx_description
1 polymer ?
#
loop_
_entity_poly.entity_id
_entity_poly.type
_entity_poly.pdbx_seq_one_letter_code
_entity_poly.pdbx_strand_id
1 'polypeptide(L)'
;MTMNHRLLPAFIHAVLIGAAMFAAAVPTFAQAPRAAAAAPVSASMQGTPSQLVLNNSQRVLTTLEKRRVEFSKNRVALRQFIGTEFNAMFDRDYAARLVLGRHARGAADEDVKLFADALADNLMQRYGSSLLDFNTRLRVRVKSESALAQGQGVKVSSEFLRQGGESIPVTYFMRKTGTQWKVYDVMVEGVSYVQTFRNQFDAELQRKTIKQVATELRNGQLKADAGQ
;
A
#
# COMPACT_ATOMS: atom_id res chain seq x y z
N MET A 1 33.24 -3.69 4.03
CA MET A 1 32.03 -3.26 4.75
C MET A 1 30.85 -3.63 3.86
N THR A 2 30.40 -4.88 3.97
CA THR A 2 29.38 -5.49 3.12
C THR A 2 28.01 -5.05 3.61
N MET A 3 27.40 -4.10 2.92
CA MET A 3 26.05 -3.62 3.18
C MET A 3 25.05 -4.73 2.77
N ASN A 4 24.30 -5.17 3.76
CA ASN A 4 23.36 -6.29 3.63
C ASN A 4 22.29 -6.03 2.55
N HIS A 5 22.46 -6.62 1.37
CA HIS A 5 21.52 -6.54 0.26
C HIS A 5 20.13 -7.15 0.54
N ARG A 6 19.98 -7.83 1.68
CA ARG A 6 18.74 -8.57 2.05
C ARG A 6 17.61 -7.71 2.63
N LEU A 7 17.87 -6.46 3.03
CA LEU A 7 16.84 -5.60 3.63
C LEU A 7 16.14 -4.67 2.62
N LEU A 8 16.68 -4.55 1.42
CA LEU A 8 16.20 -3.59 0.43
C LEU A 8 14.82 -3.90 -0.16
N PRO A 9 14.49 -5.14 -0.54
CA PRO A 9 13.15 -5.43 -1.04
C PRO A 9 12.05 -5.13 -0.03
N ALA A 10 12.28 -5.41 1.27
CA ALA A 10 11.32 -5.13 2.32
C ALA A 10 10.91 -3.65 2.43
N PHE A 11 11.79 -2.71 2.09
CA PHE A 11 11.54 -1.28 2.20
C PHE A 11 10.56 -0.74 1.17
N ILE A 12 10.68 -1.19 -0.08
CA ILE A 12 9.78 -0.77 -1.14
C ILE A 12 8.40 -1.37 -0.94
N HIS A 13 8.35 -2.57 -0.40
CA HIS A 13 7.15 -3.25 0.00
C HIS A 13 6.33 -2.42 1.00
N ALA A 14 6.98 -1.79 1.97
CA ALA A 14 6.33 -1.00 3.01
C ALA A 14 5.73 0.33 2.50
N VAL A 15 6.37 1.00 1.53
CA VAL A 15 5.84 2.25 0.94
C VAL A 15 4.55 2.01 0.15
N LEU A 16 4.37 0.79 -0.36
CA LEU A 16 3.27 0.46 -1.28
C LEU A 16 2.07 -0.23 -0.61
N ILE A 17 2.22 -0.77 0.60
CA ILE A 17 1.24 -1.69 1.19
C ILE A 17 0.62 -1.20 2.51
N GLY A 18 1.16 -0.16 3.14
CA GLY A 18 0.72 0.28 4.46
C GLY A 18 -0.60 1.03 4.51
N ALA A 19 -1.68 0.40 4.85
CA ALA A 19 -2.91 1.10 5.26
C ALA A 19 -3.79 0.28 6.19
N ALA A 20 -4.04 0.81 7.35
CA ALA A 20 -5.05 0.30 8.25
C ALA A 20 -5.89 1.41 8.86
N MET A 21 -7.18 1.18 8.91
CA MET A 21 -8.12 2.05 9.60
C MET A 21 -8.33 1.63 11.05
N PHE A 22 -8.46 2.62 11.92
CA PHE A 22 -9.18 2.48 13.18
C PHE A 22 -10.35 3.47 13.21
N ALA A 23 -11.54 2.94 13.36
CA ALA A 23 -12.67 3.70 13.87
C ALA A 23 -12.76 3.41 15.37
N ALA A 24 -12.47 4.40 16.21
CA ALA A 24 -12.76 4.34 17.63
C ALA A 24 -13.47 5.63 18.05
N ALA A 25 -14.48 5.44 18.89
CA ALA A 25 -15.41 6.41 19.41
C ALA A 25 -14.76 7.65 20.05
N VAL A 26 -15.42 8.80 19.85
CA VAL A 26 -15.05 10.11 20.36
C VAL A 26 -15.46 10.25 21.82
N PRO A 27 -14.66 10.89 22.66
CA PRO A 27 -15.16 11.85 23.62
C PRO A 27 -14.71 13.27 23.27
N THR A 28 -15.67 14.15 23.24
CA THR A 28 -15.55 15.59 23.09
C THR A 28 -14.72 16.18 24.22
N PHE A 29 -13.65 16.92 23.91
CA PHE A 29 -13.15 18.02 24.75
C PHE A 29 -12.19 18.96 24.02
N ALA A 30 -12.48 20.27 24.16
CA ALA A 30 -11.61 21.44 24.11
C ALA A 30 -10.82 21.75 22.83
N GLN A 31 -11.22 22.86 22.22
CA GLN A 31 -10.52 23.59 21.17
C GLN A 31 -9.09 23.95 21.56
N ALA A 32 -8.15 23.53 20.74
CA ALA A 32 -6.78 24.03 20.66
C ALA A 32 -6.43 24.37 19.20
N PRO A 33 -5.42 25.17 18.90
CA PRO A 33 -5.36 26.07 17.75
C PRO A 33 -5.33 25.35 16.40
N ARG A 34 -6.00 25.99 15.45
CA ARG A 34 -6.17 25.64 14.04
C ARG A 34 -4.86 25.24 13.38
N ALA A 35 -4.57 23.95 13.34
CA ALA A 35 -3.57 23.40 12.44
C ALA A 35 -4.04 23.66 11.00
N ALA A 36 -3.12 24.15 10.16
CA ALA A 36 -3.36 24.43 8.76
C ALA A 36 -4.05 23.24 8.08
N ALA A 37 -5.22 23.50 7.51
CA ALA A 37 -6.02 22.50 6.81
C ALA A 37 -5.17 21.86 5.72
N ALA A 38 -4.94 20.55 5.82
CA ALA A 38 -4.39 19.77 4.74
C ALA A 38 -5.29 19.94 3.53
N ALA A 39 -4.73 20.35 2.40
CA ALA A 39 -5.48 20.51 1.16
C ALA A 39 -6.22 19.18 0.84
N PRO A 40 -7.48 19.24 0.37
CA PRO A 40 -8.26 18.05 0.15
C PRO A 40 -7.58 17.14 -0.88
N VAL A 41 -7.34 15.90 -0.47
CA VAL A 41 -6.70 14.84 -1.30
C VAL A 41 -7.41 14.64 -2.64
N SER A 42 -8.69 15.03 -2.71
CA SER A 42 -9.54 14.91 -3.90
C SER A 42 -9.01 15.66 -5.14
N ALA A 43 -8.37 16.81 -4.97
CA ALA A 43 -7.87 17.61 -6.10
C ALA A 43 -6.65 16.98 -6.80
N SER A 44 -5.90 16.12 -6.10
CA SER A 44 -4.70 15.47 -6.65
C SER A 44 -4.97 14.14 -7.36
N MET A 45 -6.23 13.67 -7.36
CA MET A 45 -6.65 12.39 -7.95
C MET A 45 -7.21 12.53 -9.37
N GLN A 46 -7.16 13.74 -9.96
CA GLN A 46 -7.48 13.97 -11.36
C GLN A 46 -6.20 13.96 -12.19
N GLY A 47 -6.16 13.17 -13.26
CA GLY A 47 -5.01 13.08 -14.14
C GLY A 47 -4.92 11.73 -14.85
N THR A 48 -3.89 11.61 -15.69
CA THR A 48 -3.57 10.31 -16.30
C THR A 48 -3.02 9.33 -15.24
N PRO A 49 -3.11 8.03 -15.46
CA PRO A 49 -2.50 7.03 -14.56
C PRO A 49 -1.04 7.34 -14.21
N SER A 50 -0.24 7.73 -15.19
CA SER A 50 1.16 8.11 -15.01
C SER A 50 1.35 9.30 -14.08
N GLN A 51 0.52 10.34 -14.24
CA GLN A 51 0.55 11.52 -13.38
C GLN A 51 0.13 11.18 -11.95
N LEU A 52 -0.89 10.34 -11.78
CA LEU A 52 -1.33 9.89 -10.46
C LEU A 52 -0.24 9.11 -9.73
N VAL A 53 0.40 8.16 -10.40
CA VAL A 53 1.54 7.40 -9.84
C VAL A 53 2.66 8.35 -9.43
N LEU A 54 3.08 9.24 -10.32
CA LEU A 54 4.17 10.18 -10.06
C LEU A 54 3.86 11.09 -8.87
N ASN A 55 2.69 11.76 -8.91
CA ASN A 55 2.29 12.74 -7.90
C ASN A 55 2.11 12.09 -6.52
N ASN A 56 1.47 10.91 -6.45
CA ASN A 56 1.28 10.20 -5.19
C ASN A 56 2.63 9.75 -4.62
N SER A 57 3.48 9.12 -5.43
CA SER A 57 4.79 8.66 -4.98
C SER A 57 5.67 9.81 -4.49
N GLN A 58 5.71 10.92 -5.21
CA GLN A 58 6.47 12.11 -4.79
C GLN A 58 5.92 12.71 -3.49
N ARG A 59 4.59 12.79 -3.35
CA ARG A 59 3.96 13.30 -2.13
C ARG A 59 4.28 12.43 -0.92
N VAL A 60 4.17 11.11 -1.07
CA VAL A 60 4.50 10.15 0.00
C VAL A 60 5.96 10.31 0.41
N LEU A 61 6.90 10.22 -0.54
CA LEU A 61 8.34 10.32 -0.25
C LEU A 61 8.71 11.66 0.39
N THR A 62 8.20 12.77 -0.15
CA THR A 62 8.46 14.12 0.39
C THR A 62 7.90 14.28 1.80
N THR A 63 6.72 13.73 2.08
CA THR A 63 6.09 13.83 3.39
C THR A 63 6.82 12.96 4.42
N LEU A 64 7.21 11.74 4.05
CA LEU A 64 8.03 10.88 4.92
C LEU A 64 9.37 11.55 5.27
N GLU A 65 10.01 12.21 4.31
CA GLU A 65 11.25 12.95 4.55
C GLU A 65 11.03 14.15 5.48
N LYS A 66 10.05 15.00 5.17
CA LYS A 66 9.78 16.23 5.94
C LYS A 66 9.30 15.96 7.36
N ARG A 67 8.49 14.92 7.56
CA ARG A 67 7.89 14.55 8.85
C ARG A 67 8.60 13.39 9.53
N ARG A 68 9.82 13.04 9.13
CA ARG A 68 10.56 11.89 9.66
C ARG A 68 10.68 11.92 11.19
N VAL A 69 11.06 13.07 11.77
CA VAL A 69 11.20 13.24 13.22
C VAL A 69 9.88 13.05 13.95
N GLU A 70 8.80 13.59 13.41
CA GLU A 70 7.46 13.40 13.96
C GLU A 70 7.04 11.93 13.88
N PHE A 71 7.16 11.32 12.72
CA PHE A 71 6.76 9.95 12.49
C PHE A 71 7.59 8.91 13.26
N SER A 72 8.86 9.22 13.55
CA SER A 72 9.69 8.36 14.40
C SER A 72 9.19 8.34 15.84
N LYS A 73 8.65 9.45 16.34
CA LYS A 73 8.10 9.60 17.69
C LYS A 73 6.61 9.23 17.78
N ASN A 74 5.88 9.38 16.68
CA ASN A 74 4.43 9.15 16.63
C ASN A 74 4.06 8.17 15.51
N ARG A 75 4.08 6.88 15.83
CA ARG A 75 3.73 5.80 14.88
C ARG A 75 2.26 5.81 14.47
N VAL A 76 1.37 6.40 15.28
CA VAL A 76 -0.04 6.57 14.94
C VAL A 76 -0.18 7.57 13.79
N ALA A 77 0.51 8.72 13.87
CA ALA A 77 0.52 9.71 12.80
C ALA A 77 1.08 9.15 11.49
N LEU A 78 2.16 8.33 11.56
CA LEU A 78 2.69 7.64 10.38
C LEU A 78 1.63 6.72 9.75
N ARG A 79 0.99 5.87 10.55
CA ARG A 79 -0.05 4.95 10.05
C ARG A 79 -1.21 5.69 9.42
N GLN A 80 -1.70 6.75 10.08
CA GLN A 80 -2.79 7.56 9.55
C GLN A 80 -2.43 8.20 8.21
N PHE A 81 -1.23 8.78 8.10
CA PHE A 81 -0.75 9.37 6.85
C PHE A 81 -0.69 8.33 5.73
N ILE A 82 0.00 7.21 5.95
CA ILE A 82 0.12 6.15 4.93
C ILE A 82 -1.26 5.57 4.59
N GLY A 83 -2.12 5.34 5.61
CA GLY A 83 -3.48 4.85 5.40
C GLY A 83 -4.30 5.76 4.50
N THR A 84 -4.22 7.07 4.70
CA THR A 84 -4.91 8.07 3.87
C THR A 84 -4.42 8.02 2.41
N GLU A 85 -3.10 8.01 2.19
CA GLU A 85 -2.52 7.97 0.85
C GLU A 85 -2.85 6.66 0.11
N PHE A 86 -2.79 5.55 0.83
CA PHE A 86 -3.11 4.24 0.28
C PHE A 86 -4.60 4.13 -0.09
N ASN A 87 -5.52 4.51 0.80
CA ASN A 87 -6.96 4.47 0.53
C ASN A 87 -7.35 5.38 -0.64
N ALA A 88 -6.66 6.52 -0.79
CA ALA A 88 -6.88 7.40 -1.92
C ALA A 88 -6.46 6.77 -3.25
N MET A 89 -5.38 6.00 -3.28
CA MET A 89 -4.77 5.48 -4.51
C MET A 89 -5.21 4.06 -4.86
N PHE A 90 -5.48 3.20 -3.86
CA PHE A 90 -5.73 1.77 -4.07
C PHE A 90 -7.21 1.39 -4.10
N ASP A 91 -7.54 0.42 -4.94
CA ASP A 91 -8.78 -0.34 -4.92
C ASP A 91 -8.58 -1.58 -4.04
N ARG A 92 -8.72 -1.39 -2.73
CA ARG A 92 -8.39 -2.40 -1.72
C ARG A 92 -9.27 -3.64 -1.81
N ASP A 93 -10.57 -3.42 -2.01
CA ASP A 93 -11.54 -4.53 -2.05
C ASP A 93 -11.32 -5.39 -3.30
N TYR A 94 -11.04 -4.77 -4.43
CA TYR A 94 -10.71 -5.49 -5.64
C TYR A 94 -9.37 -6.23 -5.53
N ALA A 95 -8.33 -5.59 -4.97
CA ALA A 95 -7.05 -6.23 -4.71
C ALA A 95 -7.22 -7.43 -3.76
N ALA A 96 -7.99 -7.29 -2.68
CA ALA A 96 -8.29 -8.37 -1.75
C ALA A 96 -9.01 -9.55 -2.44
N ARG A 97 -9.99 -9.27 -3.31
CA ARG A 97 -10.63 -10.32 -4.12
C ARG A 97 -9.66 -11.06 -5.02
N LEU A 98 -8.69 -10.35 -5.60
CA LEU A 98 -7.64 -10.97 -6.41
C LEU A 98 -6.70 -11.83 -5.57
N VAL A 99 -6.35 -11.41 -4.36
CA VAL A 99 -5.56 -12.20 -3.40
C VAL A 99 -6.34 -13.44 -2.95
N LEU A 100 -7.60 -13.29 -2.58
CA LEU A 100 -8.47 -14.41 -2.21
C LEU A 100 -8.70 -15.39 -3.37
N GLY A 101 -8.60 -14.93 -4.62
CA GLY A 101 -8.70 -15.75 -5.82
C GLY A 101 -10.00 -16.52 -5.89
N ARG A 102 -9.93 -17.87 -5.99
CA ARG A 102 -11.12 -18.74 -6.03
C ARG A 102 -11.98 -18.66 -4.77
N HIS A 103 -11.37 -18.35 -3.62
CA HIS A 103 -12.07 -18.25 -2.34
C HIS A 103 -12.93 -16.99 -2.22
N ALA A 104 -12.74 -16.00 -3.11
CA ALA A 104 -13.61 -14.82 -3.19
C ALA A 104 -14.96 -15.11 -3.89
N ARG A 105 -15.13 -16.27 -4.55
CA ARG A 105 -16.38 -16.60 -5.24
C ARG A 105 -17.48 -16.86 -4.21
N GLY A 106 -18.54 -16.04 -4.28
CA GLY A 106 -19.66 -16.13 -3.33
C GLY A 106 -19.35 -15.61 -1.93
N ALA A 107 -18.16 -15.06 -1.69
CA ALA A 107 -17.83 -14.44 -0.41
C ALA A 107 -18.62 -13.14 -0.24
N ALA A 108 -19.11 -12.90 0.98
CA ALA A 108 -19.75 -11.65 1.36
C ALA A 108 -18.75 -10.47 1.25
N ASP A 109 -19.26 -9.31 0.86
CA ASP A 109 -18.43 -8.09 0.72
C ASP A 109 -17.78 -7.70 2.06
N GLU A 110 -18.49 -7.94 3.17
CA GLU A 110 -18.00 -7.70 4.53
C GLU A 110 -16.78 -8.58 4.87
N ASP A 111 -16.78 -9.86 4.46
CA ASP A 111 -15.65 -10.76 4.70
C ASP A 111 -14.44 -10.38 3.84
N VAL A 112 -14.67 -9.97 2.59
CA VAL A 112 -13.61 -9.45 1.71
C VAL A 112 -13.00 -8.19 2.30
N LYS A 113 -13.84 -7.26 2.76
CA LYS A 113 -13.40 -6.04 3.41
C LYS A 113 -12.64 -6.32 4.71
N LEU A 114 -13.14 -7.23 5.53
CA LEU A 114 -12.47 -7.66 6.77
C LEU A 114 -11.07 -8.20 6.48
N PHE A 115 -10.92 -9.01 5.44
CA PHE A 115 -9.62 -9.54 5.01
C PHE A 115 -8.72 -8.43 4.47
N ALA A 116 -9.24 -7.52 3.64
CA ALA A 116 -8.48 -6.37 3.10
C ALA A 116 -7.92 -5.49 4.22
N ASP A 117 -8.74 -5.20 5.23
CA ASP A 117 -8.34 -4.41 6.40
C ASP A 117 -7.27 -5.15 7.22
N ALA A 118 -7.50 -6.44 7.51
CA ALA A 118 -6.57 -7.25 8.29
C ALA A 118 -5.21 -7.43 7.62
N LEU A 119 -5.19 -7.62 6.30
CA LEU A 119 -3.96 -7.72 5.52
C LEU A 119 -3.19 -6.40 5.56
N ALA A 120 -3.87 -5.27 5.34
CA ALA A 120 -3.25 -3.96 5.40
C ALA A 120 -2.67 -3.64 6.79
N ASP A 121 -3.41 -3.95 7.87
CA ASP A 121 -2.96 -3.79 9.26
C ASP A 121 -1.70 -4.60 9.55
N ASN A 122 -1.70 -5.88 9.15
CA ASN A 122 -0.58 -6.79 9.36
C ASN A 122 0.68 -6.31 8.64
N LEU A 123 0.54 -5.87 7.38
CA LEU A 123 1.65 -5.32 6.61
C LEU A 123 2.17 -4.01 7.21
N MET A 124 1.29 -3.13 7.68
CA MET A 124 1.69 -1.88 8.32
C MET A 124 2.41 -2.14 9.66
N GLN A 125 1.94 -3.07 10.46
CA GLN A 125 2.61 -3.45 11.71
C GLN A 125 4.02 -3.98 11.43
N ARG A 126 4.16 -4.80 10.39
CA ARG A 126 5.41 -5.47 10.06
C ARG A 126 6.42 -4.55 9.38
N TYR A 127 5.99 -3.74 8.43
CA TYR A 127 6.86 -2.96 7.56
C TYR A 127 6.77 -1.45 7.77
N GLY A 128 5.77 -0.96 8.50
CA GLY A 128 5.53 0.48 8.65
C GLY A 128 6.70 1.25 9.26
N SER A 129 7.47 0.64 10.19
CA SER A 129 8.66 1.29 10.75
C SER A 129 9.77 1.45 9.71
N SER A 130 9.92 0.48 8.83
CA SER A 130 10.96 0.47 7.79
C SER A 130 10.80 1.60 6.78
N LEU A 131 9.60 2.21 6.69
CA LEU A 131 9.37 3.41 5.88
C LEU A 131 10.24 4.60 6.29
N LEU A 132 10.73 4.61 7.52
CA LEU A 132 11.56 5.68 8.04
C LEU A 132 13.07 5.37 8.00
N ASP A 133 13.45 4.16 7.62
CA ASP A 133 14.85 3.73 7.66
C ASP A 133 15.65 4.14 6.41
N PHE A 134 14.96 4.78 5.44
CA PHE A 134 15.63 5.30 4.25
C PHE A 134 16.53 6.49 4.60
N ASN A 135 17.84 6.31 4.52
CA ASN A 135 18.83 7.37 4.68
C ASN A 135 19.16 8.11 3.38
N THR A 136 18.56 7.70 2.26
CA THR A 136 18.81 8.29 0.95
C THR A 136 17.53 8.86 0.37
N ARG A 137 17.64 10.02 -0.29
CA ARG A 137 16.53 10.61 -1.04
C ARG A 137 16.19 9.73 -2.22
N LEU A 138 14.99 9.14 -2.18
CA LEU A 138 14.41 8.43 -3.30
C LEU A 138 13.76 9.43 -4.25
N ARG A 139 13.91 9.21 -5.55
CA ARG A 139 13.18 9.90 -6.61
C ARG A 139 12.38 8.89 -7.40
N VAL A 140 11.25 9.30 -7.93
CA VAL A 140 10.43 8.44 -8.80
C VAL A 140 10.50 8.98 -10.21
N ARG A 141 10.68 8.07 -11.16
CA ARG A 141 10.60 8.33 -12.60
C ARG A 141 9.59 7.39 -13.21
N VAL A 142 8.55 7.92 -13.83
CA VAL A 142 7.64 7.13 -14.65
C VAL A 142 8.30 6.91 -16.00
N LYS A 143 8.29 5.68 -16.48
CA LYS A 143 8.93 5.25 -17.75
C LYS A 143 7.93 5.12 -18.89
N SER A 144 6.80 4.46 -18.61
CA SER A 144 5.78 4.19 -19.63
C SER A 144 4.41 3.95 -19.03
N GLU A 145 3.39 4.17 -19.83
CA GLU A 145 2.01 3.78 -19.59
C GLU A 145 1.53 2.95 -20.79
N SER A 146 0.88 1.83 -20.54
CA SER A 146 0.33 0.98 -21.59
C SER A 146 -1.00 0.38 -21.17
N ALA A 147 -1.94 0.30 -22.13
CA ALA A 147 -3.21 -0.36 -21.91
C ALA A 147 -3.01 -1.87 -21.65
N LEU A 148 -3.80 -2.43 -20.76
CA LEU A 148 -3.92 -3.86 -20.59
C LEU A 148 -4.88 -4.45 -21.63
N ALA A 149 -4.69 -5.73 -21.95
CA ALA A 149 -5.56 -6.43 -22.88
C ALA A 149 -7.02 -6.35 -22.44
N GLN A 150 -7.95 -6.38 -23.40
CA GLN A 150 -9.41 -6.40 -23.18
C GLN A 150 -9.95 -5.24 -22.34
N GLY A 151 -9.29 -4.08 -22.32
CA GLY A 151 -9.76 -2.92 -21.57
C GLY A 151 -9.71 -3.06 -20.04
N GLN A 152 -8.95 -4.02 -19.53
CA GLN A 152 -8.87 -4.32 -18.09
C GLN A 152 -8.16 -3.23 -17.27
N GLY A 153 -7.72 -2.16 -17.90
CA GLY A 153 -7.05 -1.06 -17.25
C GLY A 153 -5.74 -0.68 -17.91
N VAL A 154 -4.81 -0.17 -17.13
CA VAL A 154 -3.49 0.24 -17.61
C VAL A 154 -2.38 -0.28 -16.69
N LYS A 155 -1.21 -0.40 -17.28
CA LYS A 155 0.04 -0.66 -16.59
C LYS A 155 0.91 0.59 -16.66
N VAL A 156 1.33 1.11 -15.50
CA VAL A 156 2.29 2.22 -15.38
C VAL A 156 3.61 1.66 -14.88
N SER A 157 4.64 1.71 -15.72
CA SER A 157 5.99 1.31 -15.35
C SER A 157 6.77 2.51 -14.83
N SER A 158 7.38 2.36 -13.68
CA SER A 158 8.20 3.38 -13.03
C SER A 158 9.45 2.77 -12.42
N GLU A 159 10.32 3.62 -11.92
CA GLU A 159 11.47 3.20 -11.14
C GLU A 159 11.74 4.17 -9.99
N PHE A 160 12.19 3.64 -8.89
CA PHE A 160 12.68 4.42 -7.76
C PHE A 160 14.19 4.54 -7.88
N LEU A 161 14.65 5.77 -8.08
CA LEU A 161 16.05 6.13 -8.17
C LEU A 161 16.61 6.37 -6.78
N ARG A 162 17.70 5.73 -6.45
CA ARG A 162 18.44 5.91 -5.19
C ARG A 162 19.83 6.46 -5.45
N GLN A 163 20.36 7.18 -4.47
CA GLN A 163 21.71 7.69 -4.57
C GLN A 163 22.72 6.55 -4.31
N GLY A 164 23.60 6.29 -5.27
CA GLY A 164 24.66 5.28 -5.11
C GLY A 164 24.22 3.82 -5.25
N GLY A 165 23.17 3.53 -6.04
CA GLY A 165 22.74 2.17 -6.30
C GLY A 165 21.86 2.02 -7.54
N GLU A 166 21.54 0.78 -7.92
CA GLU A 166 20.64 0.50 -9.02
C GLU A 166 19.24 1.03 -8.75
N SER A 167 18.54 1.42 -9.81
CA SER A 167 17.14 1.80 -9.72
C SER A 167 16.27 0.57 -9.48
N ILE A 168 15.17 0.77 -8.77
CA ILE A 168 14.24 -0.29 -8.43
C ILE A 168 13.01 -0.18 -9.33
N PRO A 169 12.79 -1.13 -10.23
CA PRO A 169 11.63 -1.11 -11.11
C PRO A 169 10.35 -1.41 -10.33
N VAL A 170 9.36 -0.53 -10.50
CA VAL A 170 8.03 -0.67 -9.90
C VAL A 170 6.96 -0.47 -10.96
N THR A 171 6.08 -1.43 -11.08
CA THR A 171 4.97 -1.39 -12.03
C THR A 171 3.65 -1.39 -11.27
N TYR A 172 2.79 -0.44 -11.59
CA TYR A 172 1.45 -0.30 -11.02
C TYR A 172 0.41 -0.79 -12.02
N PHE A 173 -0.47 -1.67 -11.60
CA PHE A 173 -1.64 -2.10 -12.37
C PHE A 173 -2.85 -1.33 -11.87
N MET A 174 -3.49 -0.61 -12.77
CA MET A 174 -4.57 0.32 -12.43
C MET A 174 -5.83 0.05 -13.24
N ARG A 175 -6.97 0.24 -12.61
CA ARG A 175 -8.30 0.16 -13.24
C ARG A 175 -9.12 1.42 -12.96
N LYS A 176 -10.14 1.66 -13.77
CA LYS A 176 -11.13 2.69 -13.46
C LYS A 176 -12.14 2.16 -12.45
N THR A 177 -12.40 2.94 -11.41
CA THR A 177 -13.48 2.77 -10.45
C THR A 177 -14.32 4.04 -10.50
N GLY A 178 -15.47 3.97 -11.18
CA GLY A 178 -16.19 5.16 -11.57
C GLY A 178 -15.34 6.05 -12.49
N THR A 179 -15.13 7.30 -12.10
CA THR A 179 -14.31 8.27 -12.85
C THR A 179 -12.83 8.26 -12.45
N GLN A 180 -12.45 7.53 -11.41
CA GLN A 180 -11.11 7.56 -10.84
C GLN A 180 -10.28 6.34 -11.26
N TRP A 181 -8.99 6.57 -11.46
CA TRP A 181 -8.02 5.50 -11.59
C TRP A 181 -7.59 5.03 -10.20
N LYS A 182 -7.58 3.70 -9.99
CA LYS A 182 -7.15 3.06 -8.74
C LYS A 182 -6.17 1.95 -9.03
N VAL A 183 -5.14 1.83 -8.19
CA VAL A 183 -4.18 0.72 -8.23
C VAL A 183 -4.82 -0.52 -7.60
N TYR A 184 -4.67 -1.67 -8.23
CA TYR A 184 -5.12 -2.94 -7.66
C TYR A 184 -3.99 -3.97 -7.48
N ASP A 185 -2.85 -3.76 -8.15
CA ASP A 185 -1.66 -4.58 -7.93
C ASP A 185 -0.39 -3.74 -8.16
N VAL A 186 0.65 -4.09 -7.45
CA VAL A 186 1.99 -3.54 -7.64
C VAL A 186 2.98 -4.68 -7.83
N MET A 187 3.82 -4.52 -8.83
CA MET A 187 4.93 -5.42 -9.10
C MET A 187 6.24 -4.69 -8.83
N VAL A 188 7.07 -5.24 -7.97
CA VAL A 188 8.40 -4.72 -7.63
C VAL A 188 9.43 -5.74 -8.10
N GLU A 189 10.42 -5.30 -8.88
CA GLU A 189 11.46 -6.18 -9.44
C GLU A 189 10.90 -7.43 -10.13
N GLY A 190 9.73 -7.30 -10.76
CA GLY A 190 9.06 -8.40 -11.47
C GLY A 190 8.15 -9.27 -10.61
N VAL A 191 8.04 -9.03 -9.29
CA VAL A 191 7.22 -9.81 -8.36
C VAL A 191 5.92 -9.08 -8.06
N SER A 192 4.76 -9.67 -8.41
CA SER A 192 3.42 -9.16 -8.10
C SER A 192 3.04 -9.45 -6.65
N TYR A 193 2.56 -8.42 -5.94
CA TYR A 193 2.11 -8.58 -4.56
C TYR A 193 0.79 -9.33 -4.44
N VAL A 194 -0.13 -9.09 -5.35
CA VAL A 194 -1.37 -9.86 -5.40
C VAL A 194 -1.08 -11.34 -5.58
N GLN A 195 -0.16 -11.70 -6.48
CA GLN A 195 0.19 -13.10 -6.72
C GLN A 195 0.93 -13.71 -5.52
N THR A 196 1.85 -12.97 -4.91
CA THR A 196 2.59 -13.41 -3.71
C THR A 196 1.62 -13.73 -2.57
N PHE A 197 0.71 -12.82 -2.24
CA PHE A 197 -0.25 -13.06 -1.17
C PHE A 197 -1.29 -14.11 -1.53
N ARG A 198 -1.71 -14.20 -2.79
CA ARG A 198 -2.59 -15.29 -3.25
C ARG A 198 -1.97 -16.65 -2.98
N ASN A 199 -0.71 -16.84 -3.37
CA ASN A 199 0.01 -18.08 -3.15
C ASN A 199 0.18 -18.37 -1.65
N GLN A 200 0.48 -17.35 -0.86
CA GLN A 200 0.68 -17.48 0.57
C GLN A 200 -0.59 -17.91 1.31
N PHE A 201 -1.74 -17.31 0.98
CA PHE A 201 -2.98 -17.57 1.71
C PHE A 201 -3.82 -18.72 1.15
N ASP A 202 -3.51 -19.23 -0.05
CA ASP A 202 -4.32 -20.30 -0.67
C ASP A 202 -4.44 -21.54 0.24
N ALA A 203 -3.35 -21.99 0.84
CA ALA A 203 -3.35 -23.16 1.73
C ALA A 203 -4.15 -22.94 3.03
N GLU A 204 -4.11 -21.74 3.58
CA GLU A 204 -4.88 -21.37 4.76
C GLU A 204 -6.38 -21.30 4.43
N LEU A 205 -6.73 -20.68 3.31
CA LEU A 205 -8.10 -20.51 2.84
C LEU A 205 -8.77 -21.82 2.38
N GLN A 206 -8.00 -22.87 2.12
CA GLN A 206 -8.55 -24.22 1.90
C GLN A 206 -9.10 -24.85 3.18
N ARG A 207 -8.60 -24.45 4.34
CA ARG A 207 -8.91 -25.04 5.65
C ARG A 207 -9.68 -24.11 6.57
N LYS A 208 -9.68 -22.82 6.28
CA LYS A 208 -10.25 -21.77 7.12
C LYS A 208 -11.15 -20.85 6.31
N THR A 209 -12.13 -20.27 6.96
CA THR A 209 -12.93 -19.20 6.36
C THR A 209 -12.11 -17.93 6.20
N ILE A 210 -12.53 -17.04 5.29
CA ILE A 210 -11.93 -15.72 5.11
C ILE A 210 -11.87 -14.95 6.43
N LYS A 211 -12.95 -15.03 7.23
CA LYS A 211 -13.05 -14.38 8.53
C LYS A 211 -12.03 -14.90 9.54
N GLN A 212 -11.78 -16.21 9.56
CA GLN A 212 -10.75 -16.81 10.43
C GLN A 212 -9.36 -16.34 10.02
N VAL A 213 -9.02 -16.39 8.73
CA VAL A 213 -7.73 -15.90 8.21
C VAL A 213 -7.53 -14.42 8.53
N ALA A 214 -8.55 -13.59 8.34
CA ALA A 214 -8.51 -12.18 8.69
C ALA A 214 -8.27 -11.94 10.20
N THR A 215 -8.92 -12.74 11.04
CA THR A 215 -8.73 -12.67 12.51
C THR A 215 -7.29 -13.05 12.91
N GLU A 216 -6.75 -14.10 12.32
CA GLU A 216 -5.37 -14.54 12.59
C GLU A 216 -4.33 -13.52 12.11
N LEU A 217 -4.58 -12.86 10.97
CA LEU A 217 -3.76 -11.74 10.50
C LEU A 217 -3.76 -10.58 11.50
N ARG A 218 -4.94 -10.18 12.02
CA ARG A 218 -5.06 -9.10 13.01
C ARG A 218 -4.35 -9.42 14.33
N ASN A 219 -4.43 -10.66 14.76
CA ASN A 219 -3.83 -11.11 16.03
C ASN A 219 -2.34 -11.45 15.88
N GLY A 220 -1.76 -11.33 14.68
CA GLY A 220 -0.37 -11.65 14.38
C GLY A 220 -0.04 -13.15 14.43
N GLN A 221 -1.04 -14.03 14.54
CA GLN A 221 -0.89 -15.48 14.44
C GLN A 221 -0.51 -15.90 13.01
N LEU A 222 -1.10 -15.23 12.02
CA LEU A 222 -0.73 -15.32 10.63
C LEU A 222 -0.01 -14.03 10.23
N LYS A 223 1.07 -14.15 9.47
CA LYS A 223 1.88 -13.02 9.04
C LYS A 223 1.89 -12.96 7.53
N ALA A 224 1.49 -11.83 6.97
CA ALA A 224 1.70 -11.56 5.56
C ALA A 224 3.17 -11.28 5.29
N ASP A 225 3.76 -12.02 4.36
CA ASP A 225 5.13 -11.83 3.94
C ASP A 225 5.17 -11.33 2.50
N ALA A 226 5.74 -10.16 2.34
CA ALA A 226 5.84 -9.50 1.03
C ALA A 226 6.95 -10.10 0.13
N GLY A 227 7.57 -11.20 0.57
CA GLY A 227 8.71 -11.83 -0.09
C GLY A 227 10.04 -11.21 0.34
N GLN A 228 11.06 -11.99 0.46
CA GLN A 228 12.46 -11.57 0.65
C GLN A 228 13.25 -11.83 -0.62
#